data_9325fa7b9988781b351e0e06ba0c9e41
#
_entry.id   9325fa7b9988781b351e0e06ba0c9e41
#
_cell.length_a   1.000
_cell.length_b   1.000
_cell.length_c   1.000
_cell.angle_alpha   90.00
_cell.angle_beta   90.00
_cell.angle_gamma   90.00
#
_symmetry.space_group_name_H-M   'P 1'
#
loop_
_entity.id
_entity.type
_entity.pdbx_description
1 polymer ?
#
loop_
_entity_poly.entity_id
_entity_poly.type
_entity_poly.pdbx_seq_one_letter_code
_entity_poly.pdbx_strand_id
1 'polypeptide(L)'
;MRKLPQAASVEHPEMHQPVAGQELPHESAIKHVTGKAVYVDDIPEAPNLVHVACGLSTIPSGVVRSIDLDKVWSSEGVVDVITWEDVPGSNDVSPVYDGDKLLAEGRVEFVGQPIFAVAADSFVLAKKACQKAKIEYEKAVPFLDARMALENEEFVLPTRTFKRGDAEKSLVSSKNRLEGEQLVRGQEHFY
;
A
#
# COMPACT_ATOMS: atom_id res chain seq x y z
N MET A 1 -39.58 -30.66 -2.73
CA MET A 1 -39.01 -29.76 -1.70
C MET A 1 -38.17 -30.57 -0.72
N ARG A 2 -36.84 -30.52 -0.81
CA ARG A 2 -35.90 -31.15 0.14
C ARG A 2 -35.81 -30.25 1.38
N LYS A 3 -36.23 -30.75 2.55
CA LYS A 3 -36.01 -30.09 3.83
C LYS A 3 -34.50 -30.05 4.10
N LEU A 4 -33.94 -28.85 4.32
CA LEU A 4 -32.60 -28.67 4.83
C LEU A 4 -32.52 -29.23 6.26
N PRO A 5 -31.44 -29.93 6.63
CA PRO A 5 -31.24 -30.36 8.01
C PRO A 5 -31.19 -29.16 8.94
N GLN A 6 -31.94 -29.18 10.03
CA GLN A 6 -31.85 -28.21 11.10
C GLN A 6 -30.42 -28.26 11.69
N ALA A 7 -29.78 -27.13 11.75
CA ALA A 7 -28.48 -26.98 12.44
C ALA A 7 -28.67 -27.40 13.91
N ALA A 8 -27.85 -28.34 14.37
CA ALA A 8 -27.78 -28.69 15.78
C ALA A 8 -27.47 -27.43 16.59
N SER A 9 -28.28 -27.15 17.59
CA SER A 9 -28.00 -26.10 18.57
C SER A 9 -26.68 -26.42 19.25
N VAL A 10 -25.66 -25.63 19.01
CA VAL A 10 -24.41 -25.65 19.78
C VAL A 10 -24.77 -25.08 21.14
N GLU A 11 -24.88 -25.95 22.17
CA GLU A 11 -24.94 -25.50 23.55
C GLU A 11 -23.62 -24.84 23.89
N HIS A 12 -23.62 -23.51 23.96
CA HIS A 12 -22.50 -22.77 24.51
C HIS A 12 -22.51 -23.02 26.02
N PRO A 13 -21.44 -23.56 26.62
CA PRO A 13 -21.35 -23.66 28.07
C PRO A 13 -21.50 -22.25 28.65
N GLU A 14 -22.40 -22.09 29.61
CA GLU A 14 -22.64 -20.83 30.31
C GLU A 14 -21.33 -20.34 30.94
N MET A 15 -20.69 -19.38 30.33
CA MET A 15 -19.52 -18.70 30.90
C MET A 15 -20.01 -17.65 31.93
N HIS A 16 -20.26 -18.07 33.13
CA HIS A 16 -20.70 -17.21 34.24
C HIS A 16 -19.55 -16.51 34.99
N GLN A 17 -18.29 -16.61 34.52
CA GLN A 17 -17.17 -15.92 35.14
C GLN A 17 -16.72 -14.74 34.27
N PRO A 18 -16.50 -13.55 34.90
CA PRO A 18 -15.97 -12.42 34.15
C PRO A 18 -14.59 -12.76 33.61
N VAL A 19 -14.43 -12.66 32.29
CA VAL A 19 -13.17 -12.97 31.58
C VAL A 19 -12.15 -11.84 31.76
N ALA A 20 -12.63 -10.65 32.06
CA ALA A 20 -11.78 -9.48 32.28
C ALA A 20 -10.85 -9.67 33.50
N GLY A 21 -9.54 -9.49 33.31
CA GLY A 21 -8.52 -9.63 34.34
C GLY A 21 -8.03 -11.07 34.60
N GLN A 22 -8.46 -12.04 33.79
CA GLN A 22 -7.92 -13.39 33.84
C GLN A 22 -6.75 -13.54 32.87
N GLU A 23 -5.71 -14.27 33.25
CA GLU A 23 -4.62 -14.68 32.37
C GLU A 23 -5.12 -15.84 31.48
N LEU A 24 -5.69 -15.49 30.35
CA LEU A 24 -6.11 -16.47 29.35
C LEU A 24 -5.03 -16.61 28.26
N PRO A 25 -4.58 -17.82 27.95
CA PRO A 25 -3.68 -18.02 26.83
C PRO A 25 -4.41 -17.64 25.53
N HIS A 26 -3.69 -17.00 24.61
CA HIS A 26 -4.17 -16.77 23.25
C HIS A 26 -4.64 -18.10 22.64
N GLU A 27 -5.77 -18.09 21.93
CA GLU A 27 -6.40 -19.32 21.36
C GLU A 27 -5.47 -20.14 20.45
N SER A 28 -4.52 -19.48 19.80
CA SER A 28 -3.50 -20.11 18.94
C SER A 28 -2.17 -20.36 19.65
N ALA A 29 -2.02 -20.01 20.94
CA ALA A 29 -0.74 -20.10 21.66
C ALA A 29 -0.11 -21.51 21.59
N ILE A 30 -0.93 -22.55 21.79
CA ILE A 30 -0.47 -23.94 21.72
C ILE A 30 0.03 -24.30 20.32
N LYS A 31 -0.60 -23.80 19.28
CA LYS A 31 -0.17 -24.04 17.88
C LYS A 31 1.20 -23.42 17.63
N HIS A 32 1.42 -22.20 18.12
CA HIS A 32 2.70 -21.50 17.97
C HIS A 32 3.84 -22.22 18.70
N VAL A 33 3.67 -22.56 19.98
CA VAL A 33 4.73 -23.21 20.78
C VAL A 33 4.99 -24.66 20.41
N THR A 34 4.05 -25.33 19.74
CA THR A 34 4.21 -26.71 19.27
C THR A 34 4.61 -26.81 17.79
N GLY A 35 4.77 -25.67 17.08
CA GLY A 35 5.08 -25.64 15.65
C GLY A 35 3.93 -26.14 14.76
N LYS A 36 2.69 -26.14 15.27
CA LYS A 36 1.49 -26.55 14.51
C LYS A 36 0.72 -25.39 13.92
N ALA A 37 1.13 -24.14 14.16
CA ALA A 37 0.57 -22.99 13.49
C ALA A 37 0.86 -23.06 12.00
N VAL A 38 -0.18 -22.87 11.18
CA VAL A 38 -0.07 -22.84 9.72
C VAL A 38 -0.18 -21.38 9.31
N TYR A 39 0.83 -20.88 8.63
CA TYR A 39 0.87 -19.55 8.03
C TYR A 39 0.54 -19.64 6.54
N VAL A 40 0.32 -18.50 5.90
CA VAL A 40 -0.01 -18.45 4.47
C VAL A 40 1.08 -19.15 3.63
N ASP A 41 2.34 -18.96 3.98
CA ASP A 41 3.48 -19.56 3.27
C ASP A 41 3.61 -21.09 3.46
N ASP A 42 2.92 -21.67 4.45
CA ASP A 42 2.86 -23.11 4.66
C ASP A 42 1.73 -23.80 3.87
N ILE A 43 0.87 -23.01 3.21
CA ILE A 43 -0.24 -23.55 2.42
C ILE A 43 0.30 -24.00 1.06
N PRO A 44 0.09 -25.28 0.66
CA PRO A 44 0.53 -25.75 -0.64
C PRO A 44 -0.03 -24.91 -1.80
N GLU A 45 0.84 -24.46 -2.68
CA GLU A 45 0.44 -23.72 -3.87
C GLU A 45 -0.37 -24.56 -4.85
N ALA A 46 -1.34 -23.94 -5.54
CA ALA A 46 -2.08 -24.63 -6.59
C ALA A 46 -1.16 -24.94 -7.79
N PRO A 47 -1.34 -26.08 -8.49
CA PRO A 47 -0.49 -26.48 -9.60
C PRO A 47 -0.43 -25.49 -10.78
N ASN A 48 -1.42 -24.62 -10.91
CA ASN A 48 -1.54 -23.61 -11.96
C ASN A 48 -1.41 -22.19 -11.43
N LEU A 49 -0.78 -22.03 -10.25
CA LEU A 49 -0.51 -20.71 -9.69
C LEU A 49 0.50 -19.97 -10.58
N VAL A 50 0.25 -18.71 -10.83
CA VAL A 50 1.22 -17.79 -11.43
C VAL A 50 1.72 -16.80 -10.39
N HIS A 51 2.98 -16.43 -10.51
CA HIS A 51 3.64 -15.50 -9.60
C HIS A 51 3.77 -14.14 -10.26
N VAL A 52 3.44 -13.08 -9.54
CA VAL A 52 3.46 -11.73 -10.05
C VAL A 52 4.61 -10.92 -9.44
N ALA A 53 5.37 -10.23 -10.28
CA ALA A 53 6.33 -9.22 -9.87
C ALA A 53 6.05 -7.90 -10.60
N CYS A 54 6.30 -6.78 -9.93
CA CYS A 54 6.13 -5.46 -10.52
C CYS A 54 7.43 -4.90 -11.09
N GLY A 55 7.35 -4.28 -12.27
CA GLY A 55 8.35 -3.38 -12.78
C GLY A 55 8.18 -2.01 -12.14
N LEU A 56 9.23 -1.53 -11.48
CA LEU A 56 9.18 -0.39 -10.58
C LEU A 56 9.91 0.83 -11.17
N SER A 57 9.45 2.03 -10.81
CA SER A 57 10.14 3.27 -11.12
C SER A 57 11.52 3.31 -10.50
N THR A 58 12.51 3.76 -11.28
CA THR A 58 13.89 4.01 -10.83
C THR A 58 14.16 5.48 -10.51
N ILE A 59 13.18 6.36 -10.71
CA ILE A 59 13.30 7.79 -10.46
C ILE A 59 12.26 8.26 -9.45
N PRO A 60 12.54 9.33 -8.71
CA PRO A 60 11.64 9.84 -7.67
C PRO A 60 10.47 10.68 -8.22
N SER A 61 10.60 11.29 -9.40
CA SER A 61 9.54 12.08 -10.04
C SER A 61 9.82 12.27 -11.51
N GLY A 62 8.79 12.16 -12.33
CA GLY A 62 8.90 12.41 -13.77
C GLY A 62 7.76 11.84 -14.59
N VAL A 63 7.82 12.09 -15.89
CA VAL A 63 6.88 11.56 -16.88
C VAL A 63 7.49 10.33 -17.54
N VAL A 64 6.74 9.26 -17.66
CA VAL A 64 7.09 8.08 -18.46
C VAL A 64 6.84 8.41 -19.91
N ARG A 65 7.89 8.53 -20.72
CA ARG A 65 7.80 8.86 -22.15
C ARG A 65 7.58 7.63 -23.03
N SER A 66 8.23 6.54 -22.68
CA SER A 66 8.04 5.27 -23.36
C SER A 66 8.33 4.09 -22.45
N ILE A 67 7.68 2.96 -22.73
CA ILE A 67 7.91 1.68 -22.07
C ILE A 67 8.06 0.63 -23.20
N ASP A 68 9.25 0.01 -23.28
CA ASP A 68 9.51 -1.13 -24.17
C ASP A 68 9.51 -2.41 -23.34
N LEU A 69 8.49 -3.24 -23.56
CA LEU A 69 8.27 -4.53 -22.87
C LEU A 69 8.53 -5.75 -23.77
N ASP A 70 9.02 -5.61 -24.99
CA ASP A 70 9.23 -6.72 -25.93
C ASP A 70 10.11 -7.82 -25.35
N LYS A 71 11.20 -7.45 -24.66
CA LYS A 71 12.09 -8.40 -23.99
C LYS A 71 11.47 -9.00 -22.72
N VAL A 72 10.53 -8.32 -22.11
CA VAL A 72 9.78 -8.84 -20.97
C VAL A 72 8.87 -9.96 -21.45
N TRP A 73 8.05 -9.68 -22.46
CA TRP A 73 7.13 -10.63 -23.07
C TRP A 73 7.84 -11.88 -23.61
N SER A 74 9.01 -11.73 -24.20
CA SER A 74 9.79 -12.84 -24.75
C SER A 74 10.62 -13.60 -23.71
N SER A 75 10.46 -13.29 -22.43
CA SER A 75 11.20 -13.95 -21.35
C SER A 75 10.62 -15.32 -21.02
N GLU A 76 11.51 -16.26 -20.64
CA GLU A 76 11.14 -17.60 -20.22
C GLU A 76 10.13 -17.58 -19.08
N GLY A 77 9.06 -18.40 -19.21
CA GLY A 77 8.05 -18.60 -18.17
C GLY A 77 7.11 -17.40 -17.96
N VAL A 78 7.19 -16.33 -18.77
CA VAL A 78 6.23 -15.24 -18.71
C VAL A 78 4.91 -15.68 -19.34
N VAL A 79 3.84 -15.52 -18.57
CA VAL A 79 2.47 -15.85 -18.94
C VAL A 79 1.73 -14.61 -19.43
N ASP A 80 1.91 -13.49 -18.71
CA ASP A 80 1.25 -12.22 -19.03
C ASP A 80 2.03 -11.02 -18.51
N VAL A 81 1.81 -9.85 -19.14
CA VAL A 81 2.36 -8.56 -18.73
C VAL A 81 1.25 -7.53 -18.81
N ILE A 82 0.96 -6.87 -17.72
CA ILE A 82 -0.11 -5.87 -17.59
C ILE A 82 0.44 -4.50 -17.27
N THR A 83 -0.21 -3.48 -17.83
CA THR A 83 0.02 -2.06 -17.57
C THR A 83 -1.23 -1.43 -16.99
N TRP A 84 -1.21 -0.13 -16.73
CA TRP A 84 -2.39 0.59 -16.23
C TRP A 84 -3.59 0.53 -17.21
N GLU A 85 -3.34 0.34 -18.51
CA GLU A 85 -4.38 0.21 -19.56
C GLU A 85 -5.17 -1.09 -19.44
N ASP A 86 -4.57 -2.12 -18.85
CA ASP A 86 -5.17 -3.45 -18.67
C ASP A 86 -5.99 -3.57 -17.39
N VAL A 87 -5.96 -2.54 -16.54
CA VAL A 87 -6.70 -2.56 -15.25
C VAL A 87 -8.21 -2.47 -15.50
N PRO A 88 -8.99 -3.51 -15.18
CA PRO A 88 -10.44 -3.48 -15.37
C PRO A 88 -11.08 -2.53 -14.35
N GLY A 89 -11.69 -1.43 -14.83
CA GLY A 89 -12.35 -0.44 -13.96
C GLY A 89 -11.45 0.75 -13.67
N SER A 90 -11.32 1.12 -12.39
CA SER A 90 -10.49 2.26 -11.98
C SER A 90 -9.08 1.84 -11.63
N ASN A 91 -8.08 2.51 -12.20
CA ASN A 91 -6.67 2.38 -11.80
C ASN A 91 -6.33 3.18 -10.53
N ASP A 92 -7.32 3.42 -9.67
CA ASP A 92 -7.17 4.12 -8.41
C ASP A 92 -7.59 3.22 -7.26
N VAL A 93 -6.70 3.02 -6.31
CA VAL A 93 -6.88 2.13 -5.15
C VAL A 93 -6.92 2.91 -3.83
N SER A 94 -7.08 4.21 -3.92
CA SER A 94 -7.09 5.11 -2.77
C SER A 94 -8.18 4.73 -1.77
N PRO A 95 -7.85 4.65 -0.47
CA PRO A 95 -8.84 4.31 0.54
C PRO A 95 -9.74 5.50 0.95
N VAL A 96 -9.28 6.74 0.75
CA VAL A 96 -9.96 7.94 1.27
C VAL A 96 -10.04 9.08 0.25
N TYR A 97 -8.96 9.39 -0.43
CA TYR A 97 -8.86 10.45 -1.44
C TYR A 97 -8.28 9.86 -2.71
N ASP A 98 -8.82 10.23 -3.85
CA ASP A 98 -8.34 9.79 -5.15
C ASP A 98 -6.89 10.24 -5.41
N GLY A 99 -6.10 9.37 -6.05
CA GLY A 99 -4.73 9.68 -6.44
C GLY A 99 -3.73 8.54 -6.33
N ASP A 100 -4.02 7.49 -5.55
CA ASP A 100 -3.13 6.34 -5.39
C ASP A 100 -3.32 5.35 -6.56
N LYS A 101 -2.53 5.50 -7.59
CA LYS A 101 -2.61 4.63 -8.77
C LYS A 101 -2.08 3.22 -8.48
N LEU A 102 -2.83 2.19 -8.88
CA LEU A 102 -2.39 0.81 -8.81
C LEU A 102 -1.12 0.59 -9.65
N LEU A 103 -1.14 1.07 -10.89
CA LEU A 103 0.00 1.12 -11.80
C LEU A 103 0.15 2.55 -12.32
N ALA A 104 1.38 3.05 -12.44
CA ALA A 104 1.65 4.42 -12.84
C ALA A 104 1.08 4.73 -14.23
N GLU A 105 0.27 5.78 -14.32
CA GLU A 105 -0.40 6.27 -15.51
C GLU A 105 0.34 7.48 -16.07
N GLY A 106 1.36 7.23 -16.89
CA GLY A 106 2.13 8.28 -17.57
C GLY A 106 3.05 9.13 -16.67
N ARG A 107 2.92 9.07 -15.35
CA ARG A 107 3.76 9.81 -14.38
C ARG A 107 4.18 8.90 -13.23
N VAL A 108 5.37 9.14 -12.73
CA VAL A 108 5.89 8.51 -11.51
C VAL A 108 6.22 9.57 -10.47
N GLU A 109 5.93 9.27 -9.20
CA GLU A 109 5.99 10.21 -8.07
C GLU A 109 6.93 9.76 -6.96
N PHE A 110 7.39 8.50 -7.00
CA PHE A 110 8.38 7.98 -6.05
C PHE A 110 9.18 6.83 -6.65
N VAL A 111 10.38 6.61 -6.12
CA VAL A 111 11.19 5.43 -6.46
C VAL A 111 10.50 4.17 -5.95
N GLY A 112 10.33 3.19 -6.83
CA GLY A 112 9.64 1.95 -6.48
C GLY A 112 8.14 1.96 -6.76
N GLN A 113 7.60 3.02 -7.39
CA GLN A 113 6.20 3.01 -7.84
C GLN A 113 6.01 1.95 -8.92
N PRO A 114 4.99 1.07 -8.82
CA PRO A 114 4.67 0.10 -9.84
C PRO A 114 4.26 0.77 -11.16
N ILE A 115 4.85 0.31 -12.27
CA ILE A 115 4.55 0.82 -13.62
C ILE A 115 3.84 -0.25 -14.44
N PHE A 116 4.28 -1.48 -14.32
CA PHE A 116 3.70 -2.66 -14.96
C PHE A 116 3.88 -3.88 -14.06
N ALA A 117 3.14 -4.95 -14.32
CA ALA A 117 3.29 -6.21 -13.60
C ALA A 117 3.49 -7.37 -14.57
N VAL A 118 4.27 -8.35 -14.15
CA VAL A 118 4.59 -9.55 -14.92
C VAL A 118 4.11 -10.77 -14.17
N ALA A 119 3.26 -11.57 -14.79
CA ALA A 119 2.86 -12.89 -14.33
C ALA A 119 3.75 -13.96 -14.99
N ALA A 120 4.32 -14.86 -14.21
CA ALA A 120 5.19 -15.93 -14.71
C ALA A 120 5.05 -17.22 -13.87
N ASP A 121 5.62 -18.31 -14.38
CA ASP A 121 5.62 -19.64 -13.74
C ASP A 121 6.31 -19.66 -12.37
N SER A 122 7.15 -18.68 -12.07
CA SER A 122 7.75 -18.50 -10.75
C SER A 122 8.05 -17.02 -10.47
N PHE A 123 8.12 -16.66 -9.19
CA PHE A 123 8.46 -15.30 -8.77
C PHE A 123 9.85 -14.87 -9.26
N VAL A 124 10.80 -15.80 -9.31
CA VAL A 124 12.16 -15.54 -9.81
C VAL A 124 12.15 -15.19 -11.29
N LEU A 125 11.36 -15.90 -12.10
CA LEU A 125 11.21 -15.62 -13.54
C LEU A 125 10.50 -14.28 -13.76
N ALA A 126 9.41 -14.02 -13.04
CA ALA A 126 8.70 -12.73 -13.10
C ALA A 126 9.65 -11.56 -12.79
N LYS A 127 10.42 -11.66 -11.71
CA LYS A 127 11.38 -10.62 -11.29
C LYS A 127 12.52 -10.42 -12.29
N LYS A 128 13.06 -11.50 -12.87
CA LYS A 128 14.08 -11.41 -13.93
C LYS A 128 13.53 -10.78 -15.21
N ALA A 129 12.29 -11.09 -15.56
CA ALA A 129 11.63 -10.50 -16.70
C ALA A 129 11.44 -9.00 -16.53
N CYS A 130 10.97 -8.53 -15.36
CA CYS A 130 10.83 -7.11 -15.05
C CYS A 130 12.10 -6.29 -15.31
N GLN A 131 13.29 -6.88 -15.03
CA GLN A 131 14.58 -6.20 -15.21
C GLN A 131 14.95 -5.96 -16.68
N LYS A 132 14.25 -6.59 -17.64
CA LYS A 132 14.52 -6.43 -19.07
C LYS A 132 13.74 -5.29 -19.71
N ALA A 133 12.79 -4.70 -19.01
CA ALA A 133 12.06 -3.54 -19.47
C ALA A 133 12.98 -2.34 -19.70
N LYS A 134 12.69 -1.58 -20.74
CA LYS A 134 13.33 -0.30 -20.96
C LYS A 134 12.29 0.81 -20.81
N ILE A 135 12.53 1.70 -19.87
CA ILE A 135 11.63 2.81 -19.58
C ILE A 135 12.41 4.12 -19.77
N GLU A 136 11.87 4.99 -20.61
CA GLU A 136 12.40 6.33 -20.80
C GLU A 136 11.60 7.34 -19.99
N TYR A 137 12.32 8.12 -19.19
CA TYR A 137 11.72 9.11 -18.33
C TYR A 137 12.14 10.53 -18.70
N GLU A 138 11.21 11.44 -18.65
CA GLU A 138 11.49 12.86 -18.48
C GLU A 138 11.46 13.17 -16.99
N LYS A 139 12.65 13.37 -16.40
CA LYS A 139 12.81 13.58 -14.96
C LYS A 139 12.27 14.94 -14.55
N ALA A 140 11.53 15.00 -13.46
CA ALA A 140 11.14 16.22 -12.76
C ALA A 140 11.91 16.39 -11.45
N VAL A 141 11.88 17.59 -10.91
CA VAL A 141 12.48 17.88 -9.59
C VAL A 141 11.58 17.25 -8.53
N PRO A 142 12.10 16.34 -7.68
CA PRO A 142 11.31 15.79 -6.60
C PRO A 142 11.27 16.73 -5.40
N PHE A 143 10.13 16.83 -4.73
CA PHE A 143 10.00 17.54 -3.46
C PHE A 143 10.17 16.54 -2.32
N LEU A 144 11.36 16.49 -1.72
CA LEU A 144 11.73 15.52 -0.69
C LEU A 144 11.68 16.10 0.74
N ASP A 145 11.42 17.38 0.84
CA ASP A 145 11.36 18.13 2.09
C ASP A 145 10.08 18.95 2.17
N ALA A 146 9.40 18.92 3.33
CA ALA A 146 8.13 19.60 3.53
C ALA A 146 8.20 21.12 3.39
N ARG A 147 9.34 21.74 3.76
CA ARG A 147 9.54 23.19 3.61
C ARG A 147 9.68 23.56 2.15
N MET A 148 10.47 22.79 1.39
CA MET A 148 10.63 22.98 -0.04
C MET A 148 9.29 22.80 -0.77
N ALA A 149 8.47 21.81 -0.39
CA ALA A 149 7.15 21.62 -0.94
C ALA A 149 6.21 22.79 -0.63
N LEU A 150 6.23 23.31 0.60
CA LEU A 150 5.45 24.47 1.01
C LEU A 150 5.84 25.74 0.25
N GLU A 151 7.16 26.01 0.08
CA GLU A 151 7.68 27.17 -0.66
C GLU A 151 7.31 27.15 -2.15
N ASN A 152 7.11 25.94 -2.72
CA ASN A 152 6.72 25.76 -4.11
C ASN A 152 5.21 25.50 -4.28
N GLU A 153 4.42 25.59 -3.21
CA GLU A 153 2.98 25.35 -3.20
C GLU A 153 2.58 23.95 -3.71
N GLU A 154 3.47 22.96 -3.55
CA GLU A 154 3.25 21.57 -3.94
C GLU A 154 2.63 20.79 -2.77
N PHE A 155 1.33 20.62 -2.82
CA PHE A 155 0.54 19.96 -1.78
C PHE A 155 -0.02 18.61 -2.25
N VAL A 156 0.07 17.59 -1.41
CA VAL A 156 -0.55 16.28 -1.67
C VAL A 156 -2.08 16.38 -1.67
N LEU A 157 -2.62 17.23 -0.79
CA LEU A 157 -4.07 17.49 -0.68
C LEU A 157 -4.34 18.99 -0.65
N PRO A 158 -5.54 19.42 -1.07
CA PRO A 158 -5.92 20.82 -0.95
C PRO A 158 -5.83 21.33 0.48
N THR A 159 -5.31 22.53 0.65
CA THR A 159 -5.22 23.19 1.95
C THR A 159 -6.62 23.35 2.56
N ARG A 160 -6.78 22.86 3.79
CA ARG A 160 -8.01 23.03 4.56
C ARG A 160 -7.76 23.95 5.75
N THR A 161 -8.57 24.99 5.86
CA THR A 161 -8.48 25.92 6.98
C THR A 161 -9.60 25.64 7.97
N PHE A 162 -9.24 25.37 9.23
CA PHE A 162 -10.16 25.34 10.35
C PHE A 162 -9.97 26.61 11.17
N LYS A 163 -11.02 27.44 11.28
CA LYS A 163 -10.96 28.73 11.98
C LYS A 163 -12.15 28.89 12.92
N ARG A 164 -11.88 29.30 14.18
CA ARG A 164 -12.90 29.70 15.13
C ARG A 164 -12.52 31.04 15.75
N GLY A 165 -13.37 32.06 15.59
CA GLY A 165 -13.09 33.41 16.01
C GLY A 165 -12.01 34.09 15.15
N ASP A 166 -11.31 35.06 15.71
CA ASP A 166 -10.24 35.82 15.07
C ASP A 166 -8.92 35.59 15.83
N ALA A 167 -8.23 34.50 15.46
CA ALA A 167 -7.01 34.10 16.12
C ALA A 167 -5.86 35.10 15.87
N GLU A 168 -5.77 35.64 14.66
CA GLU A 168 -4.72 36.60 14.29
C GLU A 168 -4.83 37.89 15.12
N LYS A 169 -6.03 38.48 15.19
CA LYS A 169 -6.29 39.65 15.99
C LYS A 169 -6.04 39.42 17.47
N SER A 170 -6.42 38.24 17.98
CA SER A 170 -6.19 37.87 19.38
C SER A 170 -4.71 37.71 19.69
N LEU A 171 -3.92 37.10 18.80
CA LEU A 171 -2.48 36.99 18.92
C LEU A 171 -1.80 38.37 18.93
N VAL A 172 -2.15 39.25 18.00
CA VAL A 172 -1.57 40.59 17.90
C VAL A 172 -1.88 41.43 19.16
N SER A 173 -3.13 41.31 19.69
CA SER A 173 -3.55 42.05 20.88
C SER A 173 -3.12 41.42 22.21
N SER A 174 -2.57 40.23 22.21
CA SER A 174 -2.14 39.55 23.43
C SER A 174 -0.94 40.25 24.07
N LYS A 175 -1.02 40.49 25.38
CA LYS A 175 0.01 41.16 26.16
C LYS A 175 1.27 40.29 26.32
N ASN A 176 1.10 38.98 26.41
CA ASN A 176 2.18 38.00 26.55
C ASN A 176 2.19 37.11 25.30
N ARG A 177 3.31 37.08 24.60
CA ARG A 177 3.51 36.26 23.39
C ARG A 177 4.77 35.43 23.54
N LEU A 178 4.68 34.19 23.10
CA LEU A 178 5.80 33.28 22.88
C LEU A 178 5.72 32.78 21.45
N GLU A 179 6.87 32.77 20.78
CA GLU A 179 7.02 32.22 19.43
C GLU A 179 8.16 31.23 19.46
N GLY A 180 8.01 30.11 18.80
CA GLY A 180 9.06 29.09 18.74
C GLY A 180 8.74 28.06 17.66
N GLU A 181 9.79 27.38 17.24
CA GLU A 181 9.70 26.28 16.28
C GLU A 181 10.15 24.99 16.96
N GLN A 182 9.40 23.92 16.74
CA GLN A 182 9.76 22.60 17.23
C GLN A 182 9.65 21.56 16.11
N LEU A 183 10.75 20.85 15.87
CA LEU A 183 10.78 19.71 14.98
C LEU A 183 10.38 18.45 15.74
N VAL A 184 9.21 17.89 15.41
CA VAL A 184 8.75 16.61 15.95
C VAL A 184 8.88 15.56 14.86
N ARG A 185 9.58 14.46 15.16
CA ARG A 185 9.67 13.30 14.29
C ARG A 185 8.54 12.35 14.68
N GLY A 186 7.66 12.09 13.73
CA GLY A 186 6.60 11.11 13.88
C GLY A 186 7.15 9.69 13.71
N GLN A 187 6.51 8.75 14.38
CA GLN A 187 6.70 7.33 14.16
C GLN A 187 5.32 6.71 14.05
N GLU A 188 5.11 5.91 13.01
CA GLU A 188 3.90 5.13 12.87
C GLU A 188 4.00 3.88 13.74
N HIS A 189 2.91 3.53 14.41
CA HIS A 189 2.79 2.28 15.15
C HIS A 189 2.18 1.23 14.23
N PHE A 190 2.94 0.19 14.00
CA PHE A 190 2.50 -0.97 13.25
C PHE A 190 2.44 -2.18 14.17
N TYR A 191 1.37 -2.97 14.07
CA TYR A 191 1.15 -4.18 14.85
C TYR A 191 1.25 -5.42 13.97
#